data_d64d517372a8f704a8af818b238e92da
#
_entry.id   d64d517372a8f704a8af818b238e92da
#
_cell.length_a   1.000
_cell.length_b   1.000
_cell.length_c   1.000
_cell.angle_alpha   90.00
_cell.angle_beta   90.00
_cell.angle_gamma   90.00
#
_symmetry.space_group_name_H-M   'P 1'
#
loop_
_entity.id
_entity.type
_entity.pdbx_description
1 polymer ?
#
loop_
_entity_poly.entity_id
_entity_poly.type
_entity_poly.pdbx_seq_one_letter_code
_entity_poly.pdbx_strand_id
1 'polypeptide(L)'
;MNINWFPGHMKKATDRIKIQFDQVDLSCEVLDARIPDSSRNRALEAITASKPRLIILNKADLADPDKTKAWMEALEKKDQSVLALNARDEDFSSLVEKRAKVLCRPILEKRREKGLQNREIRMMVFGIPNSGKSTFINKLSGRKSAKTGDRPGVTTANQWIKTPTDLLLLDTPGIMVKKMGPTQGLHLSWTGAIKEEVLNLQEIGYAFINFMVDHYGEVLADRYDLPAGLSGLEAMDRIGGKMGAIVGGYTDYDRVSARLLDDFQKGKLGRISLENPEDKDEA
;
A
#
# COMPACT_ATOMS: atom_id res chain seq x y z
N MET A 1 4.68 -12.27 17.02
CA MET A 1 5.04 -12.98 15.77
C MET A 1 6.32 -12.38 15.19
N ASN A 2 7.42 -13.13 15.03
CA ASN A 2 8.65 -12.62 14.44
C ASN A 2 8.71 -13.06 12.97
N ILE A 3 8.09 -12.29 12.07
CA ILE A 3 8.09 -12.59 10.63
C ILE A 3 9.39 -12.02 10.05
N ASN A 4 10.41 -12.87 9.91
CA ASN A 4 11.69 -12.49 9.31
C ASN A 4 11.66 -12.84 7.81
N TRP A 5 11.07 -11.95 7.00
CA TRP A 5 10.84 -12.19 5.58
C TRP A 5 11.63 -11.21 4.68
N PHE A 6 12.95 -11.45 4.58
CA PHE A 6 13.81 -10.66 3.69
C PHE A 6 14.66 -11.57 2.80
N PRO A 7 14.13 -12.05 1.65
CA PRO A 7 14.88 -12.87 0.71
C PRO A 7 16.12 -12.13 0.16
N GLY A 8 17.19 -12.85 -0.14
CA GLY A 8 18.45 -12.27 -0.64
C GLY A 8 18.34 -11.42 -1.91
N HIS A 9 17.29 -11.65 -2.74
CA HIS A 9 16.99 -10.81 -3.89
C HIS A 9 16.51 -9.38 -3.52
N MET A 10 15.94 -9.18 -2.33
CA MET A 10 15.51 -7.84 -1.87
C MET A 10 16.70 -6.97 -1.48
N LYS A 11 17.78 -7.54 -0.93
CA LYS A 11 19.02 -6.79 -0.69
C LYS A 11 19.60 -6.26 -2.00
N LYS A 12 19.71 -7.13 -3.02
CA LYS A 12 20.16 -6.72 -4.37
C LYS A 12 19.26 -5.64 -4.98
N ALA A 13 17.94 -5.70 -4.76
CA ALA A 13 17.00 -4.67 -5.23
C ALA A 13 17.24 -3.32 -4.54
N THR A 14 17.47 -3.31 -3.23
CA THR A 14 17.79 -2.09 -2.46
C THR A 14 19.10 -1.46 -2.94
N ASP A 15 20.14 -2.27 -3.18
CA ASP A 15 21.44 -1.76 -3.67
C ASP A 15 21.31 -1.17 -5.09
N ARG A 16 20.51 -1.77 -5.97
CA ARG A 16 20.21 -1.22 -7.29
C ARG A 16 19.46 0.11 -7.21
N ILE A 17 18.51 0.25 -6.28
CA ILE A 17 17.79 1.52 -6.05
C ILE A 17 18.79 2.63 -5.70
N LYS A 18 19.74 2.39 -4.80
CA LYS A 18 20.77 3.37 -4.43
C LYS A 18 21.55 3.87 -5.66
N ILE A 19 22.01 2.95 -6.51
CA ILE A 19 22.79 3.29 -7.73
C ILE A 19 21.95 4.13 -8.71
N GLN A 20 20.68 3.81 -8.87
CA GLN A 20 19.82 4.49 -9.83
C GLN A 20 19.18 5.77 -9.29
N PHE A 21 19.20 5.96 -7.98
CA PHE A 21 18.58 7.13 -7.35
C PHE A 21 19.22 8.45 -7.79
N ASP A 22 20.53 8.46 -8.11
CA ASP A 22 21.20 9.64 -8.63
C ASP A 22 20.65 10.12 -9.99
N GLN A 23 20.06 9.20 -10.76
CA GLN A 23 19.53 9.47 -12.10
C GLN A 23 18.10 10.03 -12.10
N VAL A 24 17.41 10.06 -10.96
CA VAL A 24 16.03 10.54 -10.84
C VAL A 24 15.95 11.94 -10.24
N ASP A 25 14.85 12.62 -10.47
CA ASP A 25 14.57 13.96 -9.97
C ASP A 25 13.62 13.96 -8.77
N LEU A 26 12.76 12.93 -8.71
CA LEU A 26 11.64 12.80 -7.79
C LEU A 26 11.49 11.35 -7.34
N SER A 27 11.26 11.13 -6.05
CA SER A 27 10.83 9.83 -5.52
C SER A 27 9.31 9.79 -5.41
N CYS A 28 8.69 8.66 -5.79
CA CYS A 28 7.25 8.43 -5.66
C CYS A 28 7.02 7.14 -4.88
N GLU A 29 6.47 7.26 -3.69
CA GLU A 29 6.14 6.12 -2.83
C GLU A 29 4.65 5.81 -2.91
N VAL A 30 4.31 4.56 -3.31
CA VAL A 30 2.93 4.09 -3.39
C VAL A 30 2.59 3.29 -2.16
N LEU A 31 1.73 3.85 -1.31
CA LEU A 31 1.23 3.27 -0.07
C LEU A 31 -0.20 2.75 -0.23
N ASP A 32 -0.63 1.84 0.62
CA ASP A 32 -2.04 1.46 0.75
C ASP A 32 -2.73 2.43 1.72
N ALA A 33 -3.77 3.13 1.27
CA ALA A 33 -4.47 4.14 2.05
C ALA A 33 -5.12 3.60 3.34
N ARG A 34 -5.32 2.29 3.45
CA ARG A 34 -5.86 1.64 4.65
C ARG A 34 -4.81 1.50 5.77
N ILE A 35 -3.52 1.50 5.38
CA ILE A 35 -2.37 1.28 6.26
C ILE A 35 -1.19 2.19 5.88
N PRO A 36 -1.35 3.52 5.90
CA PRO A 36 -0.34 4.44 5.39
C PRO A 36 1.01 4.31 6.08
N ASP A 37 1.07 4.08 7.39
CA ASP A 37 2.33 3.91 8.11
C ASP A 37 2.94 2.53 7.92
N SER A 38 2.17 1.47 8.10
CA SER A 38 2.64 0.08 7.94
C SER A 38 3.11 -0.22 6.52
N SER A 39 2.56 0.46 5.51
CA SER A 39 2.97 0.28 4.11
C SER A 39 4.22 1.07 3.71
N ARG A 40 4.76 1.94 4.57
CA ARG A 40 6.01 2.69 4.32
C ARG A 40 7.22 1.79 4.42
N ASN A 41 8.20 2.09 3.57
CA ASN A 41 9.51 1.46 3.65
C ASN A 41 10.56 2.46 4.16
N ARG A 42 10.73 2.52 5.49
CA ARG A 42 11.66 3.46 6.17
C ARG A 42 13.09 3.38 5.64
N ALA A 43 13.55 2.19 5.22
CA ALA A 43 14.88 2.02 4.66
C ALA A 43 15.00 2.70 3.27
N LEU A 44 13.96 2.62 2.44
CA LEU A 44 13.92 3.33 1.16
C LEU A 44 13.73 4.83 1.35
N GLU A 45 12.92 5.24 2.32
CA GLU A 45 12.78 6.66 2.68
C GLU A 45 14.13 7.29 3.00
N ALA A 46 14.95 6.65 3.83
CA ALA A 46 16.28 7.14 4.18
C ALA A 46 17.20 7.28 2.95
N ILE A 47 17.10 6.33 1.99
CA ILE A 47 17.88 6.38 0.74
C ILE A 47 17.40 7.53 -0.16
N THR A 48 16.09 7.80 -0.18
CA THR A 48 15.46 8.75 -1.09
C THR A 48 15.27 10.15 -0.49
N ALA A 49 15.71 10.40 0.74
CA ALA A 49 15.47 11.63 1.51
C ALA A 49 16.06 12.90 0.89
N SER A 50 17.10 12.79 0.03
CA SER A 50 17.79 13.97 -0.55
C SER A 50 17.06 14.60 -1.74
N LYS A 51 15.93 14.03 -2.18
CA LYS A 51 15.15 14.54 -3.32
C LYS A 51 13.69 14.74 -2.92
N PRO A 52 12.96 15.62 -3.66
CA PRO A 52 11.51 15.77 -3.45
C PRO A 52 10.79 14.44 -3.49
N ARG A 53 9.69 14.33 -2.73
CA ARG A 53 8.90 13.12 -2.62
C ARG A 53 7.44 13.36 -2.96
N LEU A 54 6.86 12.47 -3.77
CA LEU A 54 5.43 12.34 -3.96
C LEU A 54 4.96 11.06 -3.25
N ILE A 55 4.00 11.16 -2.37
CA ILE A 55 3.35 10.03 -1.70
C ILE A 55 1.99 9.81 -2.36
N ILE A 56 1.71 8.58 -2.73
CA ILE A 56 0.42 8.15 -3.25
C ILE A 56 -0.24 7.24 -2.22
N LEU A 57 -1.33 7.71 -1.61
CA LEU A 57 -2.24 6.88 -0.83
C LEU A 57 -3.20 6.19 -1.81
N ASN A 58 -2.79 5.03 -2.31
CA ASN A 58 -3.56 4.27 -3.28
C ASN A 58 -4.65 3.43 -2.60
N LYS A 59 -5.65 2.98 -3.37
CA LYS A 59 -6.84 2.28 -2.88
C LYS A 59 -7.65 3.14 -1.89
N ALA A 60 -7.69 4.44 -2.12
CA ALA A 60 -8.44 5.38 -1.29
C ALA A 60 -9.95 5.10 -1.29
N ASP A 61 -10.45 4.42 -2.31
CA ASP A 61 -11.80 3.88 -2.41
C ASP A 61 -12.13 2.82 -1.36
N LEU A 62 -11.12 2.12 -0.81
CA LEU A 62 -11.25 1.10 0.23
C LEU A 62 -10.98 1.63 1.64
N ALA A 63 -10.45 2.84 1.77
CA ALA A 63 -10.05 3.45 3.03
C ALA A 63 -11.10 4.43 3.55
N ASP A 64 -11.13 4.63 4.86
CA ASP A 64 -11.94 5.65 5.51
C ASP A 64 -11.55 7.04 4.98
N PRO A 65 -12.51 7.87 4.52
CA PRO A 65 -12.21 9.17 3.91
C PRO A 65 -11.64 10.18 4.90
N ASP A 66 -12.12 10.19 6.15
CA ASP A 66 -11.68 11.16 7.15
C ASP A 66 -10.27 10.82 7.63
N LYS A 67 -10.00 9.53 7.89
CA LYS A 67 -8.65 9.05 8.20
C LYS A 67 -7.68 9.27 7.03
N THR A 68 -8.13 9.04 5.80
CA THR A 68 -7.32 9.31 4.59
C THR A 68 -6.94 10.78 4.51
N LYS A 69 -7.89 11.70 4.76
CA LYS A 69 -7.65 13.14 4.79
C LYS A 69 -6.65 13.53 5.89
N ALA A 70 -6.85 13.02 7.10
CA ALA A 70 -5.93 13.25 8.22
C ALA A 70 -4.50 12.76 7.91
N TRP A 71 -4.36 11.61 7.25
CA TRP A 71 -3.07 11.11 6.79
C TRP A 71 -2.43 11.99 5.70
N MET A 72 -3.23 12.52 4.77
CA MET A 72 -2.71 13.47 3.78
C MET A 72 -2.12 14.71 4.45
N GLU A 73 -2.82 15.28 5.41
CA GLU A 73 -2.37 16.45 6.17
C GLU A 73 -1.11 16.13 7.00
N ALA A 74 -1.07 15.00 7.69
CA ALA A 74 0.06 14.58 8.53
C ALA A 74 1.35 14.25 7.72
N LEU A 75 1.21 13.86 6.47
CA LEU A 75 2.33 13.50 5.59
C LEU A 75 2.76 14.64 4.66
N GLU A 76 1.95 15.69 4.45
CA GLU A 76 2.31 16.83 3.61
C GLU A 76 3.46 17.63 4.24
N LYS A 77 4.48 18.00 3.44
CA LYS A 77 5.64 18.83 3.87
C LYS A 77 6.11 19.69 2.70
N LYS A 78 7.00 20.65 2.96
CA LYS A 78 7.55 21.56 1.94
C LYS A 78 8.07 20.83 0.70
N ASP A 79 8.83 19.75 0.89
CA ASP A 79 9.45 18.98 -0.20
C ASP A 79 8.77 17.63 -0.42
N GLN A 80 7.55 17.46 0.11
CA GLN A 80 6.77 16.24 0.03
C GLN A 80 5.31 16.56 -0.18
N SER A 81 4.72 16.04 -1.25
CA SER A 81 3.29 16.17 -1.52
C SER A 81 2.58 14.84 -1.46
N VAL A 82 1.31 14.86 -1.06
CA VAL A 82 0.50 13.65 -0.87
C VAL A 82 -0.73 13.70 -1.77
N LEU A 83 -1.03 12.59 -2.44
CA LEU A 83 -2.25 12.40 -3.21
C LEU A 83 -2.94 11.11 -2.77
N ALA A 84 -4.23 11.16 -2.51
CA ALA A 84 -5.08 9.99 -2.34
C ALA A 84 -5.81 9.69 -3.64
N LEU A 85 -5.79 8.44 -4.11
CA LEU A 85 -6.41 8.05 -5.38
C LEU A 85 -6.74 6.55 -5.44
N ASN A 86 -7.58 6.19 -6.41
CA ASN A 86 -7.80 4.82 -6.83
C ASN A 86 -7.12 4.58 -8.20
N ALA A 87 -6.01 3.88 -8.20
CA ALA A 87 -5.24 3.64 -9.42
C ALA A 87 -5.97 2.76 -10.47
N ARG A 88 -7.07 2.11 -10.13
CA ARG A 88 -7.84 1.28 -11.06
C ARG A 88 -8.79 2.11 -11.92
N ASP A 89 -9.54 3.01 -11.31
CA ASP A 89 -10.74 3.58 -11.91
C ASP A 89 -10.59 5.08 -12.28
N GLU A 90 -9.71 5.82 -11.59
CA GLU A 90 -9.55 7.25 -11.80
C GLU A 90 -8.53 7.60 -12.88
N ASP A 91 -8.74 8.72 -13.57
CA ASP A 91 -7.71 9.39 -14.35
C ASP A 91 -7.03 10.47 -13.50
N PHE A 92 -5.84 10.16 -13.05
CA PHE A 92 -5.02 11.02 -12.20
C PHE A 92 -3.74 11.52 -12.88
N SER A 93 -3.54 11.19 -14.15
CA SER A 93 -2.27 11.47 -14.86
C SER A 93 -1.90 12.94 -14.82
N SER A 94 -2.85 13.81 -15.14
CA SER A 94 -2.64 15.27 -15.11
C SER A 94 -2.37 15.81 -13.70
N LEU A 95 -3.02 15.24 -12.70
CA LEU A 95 -2.84 15.64 -11.31
C LEU A 95 -1.44 15.27 -10.79
N VAL A 96 -1.01 14.04 -11.06
CA VAL A 96 0.34 13.54 -10.70
C VAL A 96 1.41 14.36 -11.40
N GLU A 97 1.26 14.63 -12.70
CA GLU A 97 2.19 15.47 -13.45
C GLU A 97 2.29 16.89 -12.87
N LYS A 98 1.15 17.52 -12.57
CA LYS A 98 1.09 18.86 -11.96
C LYS A 98 1.82 18.89 -10.64
N ARG A 99 1.61 17.91 -9.76
CA ARG A 99 2.29 17.81 -8.47
C ARG A 99 3.79 17.57 -8.64
N ALA A 100 4.19 16.69 -9.54
CA ALA A 100 5.60 16.45 -9.86
C ALA A 100 6.30 17.70 -10.36
N LYS A 101 5.67 18.49 -11.25
CA LYS A 101 6.21 19.77 -11.74
C LYS A 101 6.38 20.81 -10.62
N VAL A 102 5.44 20.88 -9.67
CA VAL A 102 5.55 21.78 -8.50
C VAL A 102 6.74 21.38 -7.63
N LEU A 103 6.86 20.11 -7.27
CA LEU A 103 7.94 19.58 -6.45
C LEU A 103 9.32 19.74 -7.13
N CYS A 104 9.38 19.53 -8.44
CA CYS A 104 10.63 19.61 -9.20
C CYS A 104 10.93 21.01 -9.76
N ARG A 105 10.15 22.05 -9.44
CA ARG A 105 10.34 23.40 -9.95
C ARG A 105 11.79 23.89 -9.81
N PRO A 106 12.47 23.80 -8.65
CA PRO A 106 13.85 24.27 -8.51
C PRO A 106 14.84 23.51 -9.42
N ILE A 107 14.58 22.24 -9.69
CA ILE A 107 15.41 21.39 -10.56
C ILE A 107 15.22 21.82 -12.02
N LEU A 108 13.99 22.05 -12.43
CA LEU A 108 13.64 22.46 -13.80
C LEU A 108 14.16 23.87 -14.10
N GLU A 109 14.10 24.82 -13.14
CA GLU A 109 14.65 26.16 -13.28
C GLU A 109 16.16 26.13 -13.47
N LYS A 110 16.90 25.37 -12.63
CA LYS A 110 18.36 25.18 -12.79
C LYS A 110 18.73 24.58 -14.15
N ARG A 111 17.93 23.67 -14.70
CA ARG A 111 18.14 23.10 -16.03
C ARG A 111 17.95 24.17 -17.11
N ARG A 112 16.91 25.00 -17.00
CA ARG A 112 16.63 26.11 -17.93
C ARG A 112 17.76 27.13 -17.94
N GLU A 113 18.27 27.53 -16.77
CA GLU A 113 19.40 28.45 -16.62
C GLU A 113 20.68 27.93 -17.31
N LYS A 114 20.86 26.59 -17.33
CA LYS A 114 21.97 25.91 -18.03
C LYS A 114 21.70 25.69 -19.52
N GLY A 115 20.62 26.25 -20.09
CA GLY A 115 20.26 26.06 -21.49
C GLY A 115 19.72 24.68 -21.85
N LEU A 116 19.44 23.84 -20.87
CA LEU A 116 18.90 22.48 -21.11
C LEU A 116 17.38 22.57 -21.34
N GLN A 117 16.95 22.20 -22.55
CA GLN A 117 15.52 22.23 -22.95
C GLN A 117 14.72 21.04 -22.44
N ASN A 118 15.36 20.06 -21.81
CA ASN A 118 14.68 18.86 -21.33
C ASN A 118 13.74 19.19 -20.15
N ARG A 119 12.43 19.02 -20.38
CA ARG A 119 11.36 19.21 -19.39
C ARG A 119 10.96 17.93 -18.66
N GLU A 120 11.50 16.80 -19.09
CA GLU A 120 11.17 15.47 -18.58
C GLU A 120 11.61 15.33 -17.11
N ILE A 121 10.68 14.91 -16.26
CA ILE A 121 10.92 14.60 -14.84
C ILE A 121 11.10 13.11 -14.70
N ARG A 122 12.26 12.70 -14.22
CA ARG A 122 12.58 11.31 -13.94
C ARG A 122 12.09 10.95 -12.55
N MET A 123 11.06 10.11 -12.48
CA MET A 123 10.40 9.75 -11.23
C MET A 123 10.62 8.26 -10.91
N MET A 124 11.29 7.96 -9.80
CA MET A 124 11.41 6.61 -9.29
C MET A 124 10.15 6.22 -8.52
N VAL A 125 9.49 5.13 -8.92
CA VAL A 125 8.28 4.63 -8.26
C VAL A 125 8.61 3.38 -7.46
N PHE A 126 8.35 3.41 -6.16
CA PHE A 126 8.57 2.30 -5.25
C PHE A 126 7.41 2.11 -4.28
N GLY A 127 7.41 1.01 -3.55
CA GLY A 127 6.39 0.65 -2.55
C GLY A 127 6.49 -0.83 -2.20
N ILE A 128 5.77 -1.22 -1.17
CA ILE A 128 5.67 -2.63 -0.78
C ILE A 128 4.91 -3.45 -1.84
N PRO A 129 5.03 -4.78 -1.83
CA PRO A 129 4.19 -5.64 -2.66
C PRO A 129 2.70 -5.34 -2.44
N ASN A 130 1.90 -5.48 -3.48
CA ASN A 130 0.45 -5.32 -3.48
C ASN A 130 -0.09 -3.94 -3.05
N SER A 131 0.76 -2.89 -2.90
CA SER A 131 0.29 -1.51 -2.72
C SER A 131 -0.40 -0.92 -3.97
N GLY A 132 -0.35 -1.64 -5.10
CA GLY A 132 -0.92 -1.18 -6.38
C GLY A 132 0.05 -0.39 -7.25
N LYS A 133 1.36 -0.42 -6.96
CA LYS A 133 2.42 0.26 -7.71
C LYS A 133 2.36 0.00 -9.21
N SER A 134 2.27 -1.27 -9.64
CA SER A 134 2.21 -1.62 -11.07
C SER A 134 0.94 -1.13 -11.76
N THR A 135 -0.19 -1.10 -11.05
CA THR A 135 -1.45 -0.53 -11.54
C THR A 135 -1.31 0.98 -11.75
N PHE A 136 -0.73 1.68 -10.77
CA PHE A 136 -0.41 3.11 -10.85
C PHE A 136 0.50 3.44 -12.05
N ILE A 137 1.60 2.71 -12.23
CA ILE A 137 2.53 2.87 -13.35
C ILE A 137 1.83 2.62 -14.69
N ASN A 138 1.05 1.55 -14.81
CA ASN A 138 0.33 1.21 -16.03
C ASN A 138 -0.69 2.29 -16.43
N LYS A 139 -1.38 2.87 -15.45
CA LYS A 139 -2.32 3.97 -15.70
C LYS A 139 -1.59 5.22 -16.17
N LEU A 140 -0.50 5.63 -15.52
CA LEU A 140 0.32 6.77 -15.94
C LEU A 140 0.95 6.58 -17.33
N SER A 141 1.36 5.36 -17.67
CA SER A 141 1.98 5.07 -18.98
C SER A 141 0.98 4.93 -20.13
N GLY A 142 -0.32 4.86 -19.82
CA GLY A 142 -1.38 4.62 -20.81
C GLY A 142 -1.34 3.23 -21.44
N ARG A 143 -0.54 2.30 -20.92
CA ARG A 143 -0.35 0.94 -21.44
C ARG A 143 0.07 -0.04 -20.35
N LYS A 144 -0.07 -1.34 -20.62
CA LYS A 144 0.40 -2.41 -19.72
C LYS A 144 1.93 -2.56 -19.80
N SER A 145 2.66 -1.58 -19.29
CA SER A 145 4.14 -1.54 -19.32
C SER A 145 4.78 -2.24 -18.12
N ALA A 146 4.14 -2.18 -16.95
CA ALA A 146 4.55 -2.90 -15.76
C ALA A 146 3.74 -4.19 -15.61
N LYS A 147 4.41 -5.29 -15.25
CA LYS A 147 3.73 -6.57 -14.99
C LYS A 147 2.89 -6.42 -13.73
N THR A 148 1.59 -6.62 -13.86
CA THR A 148 0.65 -6.68 -12.75
C THR A 148 0.42 -8.14 -12.36
N GLY A 149 0.33 -8.42 -11.07
CA GLY A 149 -0.01 -9.75 -10.55
C GLY A 149 0.02 -9.74 -9.02
N ASP A 150 -0.82 -10.53 -8.40
CA ASP A 150 -0.93 -10.65 -6.94
C ASP A 150 0.24 -11.44 -6.32
N ARG A 151 1.27 -11.76 -7.14
CA ARG A 151 2.47 -12.47 -6.66
C ARG A 151 3.62 -11.50 -6.37
N PRO A 152 4.18 -11.48 -5.15
CA PRO A 152 5.39 -10.75 -4.84
C PRO A 152 6.55 -11.18 -5.77
N GLY A 153 7.34 -10.21 -6.26
CA GLY A 153 8.50 -10.51 -7.12
C GLY A 153 8.20 -10.56 -8.63
N VAL A 154 7.04 -10.09 -9.09
CA VAL A 154 6.67 -10.05 -10.53
C VAL A 154 7.60 -9.13 -11.31
N THR A 155 8.04 -8.00 -10.73
CA THR A 155 9.02 -7.10 -11.33
C THR A 155 10.43 -7.52 -10.87
N THR A 156 11.24 -8.06 -11.75
CA THR A 156 12.58 -8.59 -11.44
C THR A 156 13.72 -7.63 -11.75
N ALA A 157 13.49 -6.59 -12.57
CA ALA A 157 14.47 -5.59 -12.96
C ALA A 157 13.84 -4.20 -13.00
N ASN A 158 14.66 -3.17 -12.71
CA ASN A 158 14.25 -1.78 -12.86
C ASN A 158 14.14 -1.43 -14.34
N GLN A 159 13.07 -0.74 -14.72
CA GLN A 159 12.78 -0.41 -16.11
C GLN A 159 12.34 1.06 -16.22
N TRP A 160 12.90 1.78 -17.21
CA TRP A 160 12.42 3.09 -17.59
C TRP A 160 11.17 2.98 -18.47
N ILE A 161 10.12 3.70 -18.10
CA ILE A 161 8.81 3.67 -18.75
C ILE A 161 8.43 5.10 -19.11
N LYS A 162 8.27 5.38 -20.40
CA LYS A 162 7.75 6.66 -20.89
C LYS A 162 6.24 6.76 -20.65
N THR A 163 5.80 7.95 -20.30
CA THR A 163 4.38 8.28 -20.19
C THR A 163 3.96 9.22 -21.33
N PRO A 164 2.67 9.43 -21.58
CA PRO A 164 2.18 10.47 -22.49
C PRO A 164 2.45 11.90 -22.01
N THR A 165 2.88 12.06 -20.75
CA THR A 165 3.17 13.35 -20.10
C THR A 165 4.69 13.59 -20.04
N ASP A 166 5.12 14.68 -19.39
CA ASP A 166 6.54 14.99 -19.15
C ASP A 166 7.18 14.10 -18.06
N LEU A 167 6.59 12.95 -17.72
CA LEU A 167 7.12 12.02 -16.72
C LEU A 167 7.82 10.82 -17.37
N LEU A 168 9.03 10.53 -16.92
CA LEU A 168 9.74 9.28 -17.20
C LEU A 168 9.83 8.46 -15.91
N LEU A 169 9.15 7.31 -15.87
CA LEU A 169 9.05 6.49 -14.68
C LEU A 169 10.17 5.46 -14.62
N LEU A 170 10.76 5.29 -13.45
CA LEU A 170 11.61 4.16 -13.12
C LEU A 170 10.82 3.19 -12.24
N ASP A 171 10.34 2.09 -12.82
CA ASP A 171 9.68 1.02 -12.05
C ASP A 171 10.70 0.23 -11.26
N THR A 172 10.44 0.06 -9.96
CA THR A 172 11.28 -0.74 -9.07
C THR A 172 10.52 -1.97 -8.57
N PRO A 173 11.19 -3.10 -8.27
CA PRO A 173 10.56 -4.22 -7.59
C PRO A 173 9.89 -3.78 -6.29
N GLY A 174 8.77 -4.41 -5.94
CA GLY A 174 8.17 -4.23 -4.60
C GLY A 174 9.14 -4.74 -3.53
N ILE A 175 9.51 -3.87 -2.60
CA ILE A 175 10.47 -4.20 -1.53
C ILE A 175 9.77 -4.17 -0.20
N MET A 176 9.69 -5.34 0.44
CA MET A 176 9.16 -5.47 1.79
C MET A 176 10.13 -4.87 2.81
N VAL A 177 9.61 -4.40 3.93
CA VAL A 177 10.44 -3.96 5.07
C VAL A 177 11.23 -5.13 5.65
N LYS A 178 12.46 -4.84 6.11
CA LYS A 178 13.39 -5.88 6.58
C LYS A 178 13.02 -6.44 7.95
N LYS A 179 12.50 -5.60 8.82
CA LYS A 179 12.02 -5.97 10.17
C LYS A 179 10.65 -5.34 10.34
N MET A 180 9.71 -6.11 10.83
CA MET A 180 8.32 -5.68 11.08
C MET A 180 7.99 -5.89 12.54
N GLY A 181 7.37 -4.89 13.17
CA GLY A 181 6.71 -5.05 14.46
C GLY A 181 5.47 -5.95 14.34
N PRO A 182 4.93 -6.44 15.46
CA PRO A 182 3.75 -7.31 15.45
C PRO A 182 2.54 -6.66 14.76
N THR A 183 2.19 -5.43 15.11
CA THR A 183 1.07 -4.67 14.52
C THR A 183 1.25 -4.45 13.03
N GLN A 184 2.43 -4.01 12.60
CA GLN A 184 2.75 -3.85 11.19
C GLN A 184 2.60 -5.16 10.41
N GLY A 185 3.06 -6.27 11.01
CA GLY A 185 2.91 -7.61 10.41
C GLY A 185 1.45 -8.02 10.20
N LEU A 186 0.57 -7.72 11.15
CA LEU A 186 -0.88 -7.96 11.05
C LEU A 186 -1.49 -7.09 9.93
N HIS A 187 -1.26 -5.78 9.94
CA HIS A 187 -1.79 -4.86 8.93
C HIS A 187 -1.38 -5.26 7.50
N LEU A 188 -0.10 -5.62 7.31
CA LEU A 188 0.40 -6.10 6.01
C LEU A 188 -0.21 -7.44 5.59
N SER A 189 -0.49 -8.32 6.55
CA SER A 189 -1.16 -9.60 6.29
C SER A 189 -2.62 -9.39 5.91
N TRP A 190 -3.37 -8.59 6.67
CA TRP A 190 -4.78 -8.31 6.41
C TRP A 190 -5.01 -7.63 5.05
N THR A 191 -4.11 -6.75 4.62
CA THR A 191 -4.20 -6.08 3.32
C THR A 191 -3.67 -6.89 2.14
N GLY A 192 -3.14 -8.11 2.39
CA GLY A 192 -2.61 -9.00 1.36
C GLY A 192 -1.22 -8.60 0.85
N ALA A 193 -0.48 -7.74 1.58
CA ALA A 193 0.90 -7.40 1.23
C ALA A 193 1.86 -8.56 1.51
N ILE A 194 1.53 -9.41 2.49
CA ILE A 194 2.21 -10.69 2.79
C ILE A 194 1.33 -11.82 2.25
N LYS A 195 1.96 -12.83 1.68
CA LYS A 195 1.25 -14.00 1.14
C LYS A 195 0.66 -14.86 2.25
N GLU A 196 -0.55 -15.34 2.05
CA GLU A 196 -1.25 -16.25 2.97
C GLU A 196 -0.48 -17.55 3.23
N GLU A 197 0.23 -18.10 2.22
CA GLU A 197 0.98 -19.35 2.29
C GLU A 197 2.04 -19.41 3.41
N VAL A 198 2.46 -18.25 3.92
CA VAL A 198 3.49 -18.13 4.98
C VAL A 198 2.89 -17.74 6.33
N LEU A 199 1.56 -17.66 6.43
CA LEU A 199 0.84 -17.14 7.58
C LEU A 199 0.04 -18.23 8.28
N ASN A 200 -0.08 -18.16 9.61
CA ASN A 200 -1.11 -18.89 10.34
C ASN A 200 -2.44 -18.16 10.14
N LEU A 201 -3.26 -18.67 9.20
CA LEU A 201 -4.48 -18.00 8.77
C LEU A 201 -5.49 -17.84 9.91
N GLN A 202 -5.62 -18.83 10.81
CA GLN A 202 -6.52 -18.77 11.96
C GLN A 202 -6.10 -17.66 12.93
N GLU A 203 -4.81 -17.59 13.28
CA GLU A 203 -4.28 -16.58 14.20
C GLU A 203 -4.48 -15.15 13.64
N ILE A 204 -4.24 -14.97 12.34
CA ILE A 204 -4.41 -13.69 11.66
C ILE A 204 -5.88 -13.32 11.52
N GLY A 205 -6.73 -14.27 11.18
CA GLY A 205 -8.18 -14.07 11.08
C GLY A 205 -8.81 -13.77 12.44
N TYR A 206 -8.35 -14.43 13.50
CA TYR A 206 -8.79 -14.16 14.86
C TYR A 206 -8.37 -12.75 15.34
N ALA A 207 -7.14 -12.36 15.05
CA ALA A 207 -6.69 -11.00 15.34
C ALA A 207 -7.51 -9.96 14.55
N PHE A 208 -7.83 -10.23 13.28
CA PHE A 208 -8.63 -9.35 12.45
C PHE A 208 -10.06 -9.19 12.94
N ILE A 209 -10.74 -10.30 13.29
CA ILE A 209 -12.12 -10.21 13.76
C ILE A 209 -12.23 -9.48 15.10
N ASN A 210 -11.26 -9.64 16.03
CA ASN A 210 -11.23 -8.87 17.27
C ASN A 210 -11.06 -7.37 16.97
N PHE A 211 -10.11 -7.00 16.11
CA PHE A 211 -9.96 -5.61 15.68
C PHE A 211 -11.26 -5.05 15.09
N MET A 212 -11.94 -5.82 14.26
CA MET A 212 -13.21 -5.41 13.65
C MET A 212 -14.34 -5.28 14.66
N VAL A 213 -14.41 -6.17 15.65
CA VAL A 213 -15.41 -6.07 16.74
C VAL A 213 -15.18 -4.80 17.56
N ASP A 214 -13.93 -4.49 17.89
CA ASP A 214 -13.57 -3.36 18.72
C ASP A 214 -13.77 -2.00 18.03
N HIS A 215 -13.53 -1.93 16.71
CA HIS A 215 -13.51 -0.64 15.98
C HIS A 215 -14.61 -0.49 14.93
N TYR A 216 -15.16 -1.59 14.41
CA TYR A 216 -16.09 -1.64 13.27
C TYR A 216 -17.19 -2.67 13.46
N GLY A 217 -17.67 -2.86 14.71
CA GLY A 217 -18.65 -3.89 15.05
C GLY A 217 -19.95 -3.80 14.26
N GLU A 218 -20.45 -2.58 14.00
CA GLU A 218 -21.66 -2.34 13.17
C GLU A 218 -21.46 -2.83 11.73
N VAL A 219 -20.28 -2.61 11.15
CA VAL A 219 -19.95 -3.07 9.79
C VAL A 219 -19.98 -4.60 9.69
N LEU A 220 -19.49 -5.29 10.72
CA LEU A 220 -19.59 -6.75 10.81
C LEU A 220 -21.03 -7.22 10.95
N ALA A 221 -21.79 -6.54 11.82
CA ALA A 221 -23.20 -6.84 12.04
C ALA A 221 -24.00 -6.72 10.74
N ASP A 222 -23.85 -5.64 10.01
CA ASP A 222 -24.52 -5.41 8.73
C ASP A 222 -24.09 -6.44 7.66
N ARG A 223 -22.78 -6.67 7.54
CA ARG A 223 -22.25 -7.53 6.47
C ARG A 223 -22.61 -9.00 6.63
N TYR A 224 -22.60 -9.50 7.86
CA TYR A 224 -22.82 -10.90 8.16
C TYR A 224 -24.12 -11.18 8.91
N ASP A 225 -24.98 -10.16 9.09
CA ASP A 225 -26.23 -10.22 9.84
C ASP A 225 -26.00 -10.84 11.24
N LEU A 226 -25.12 -10.17 12.04
CA LEU A 226 -24.76 -10.61 13.37
C LEU A 226 -25.45 -9.76 14.43
N PRO A 227 -25.82 -10.33 15.59
CA PRO A 227 -26.24 -9.55 16.73
C PRO A 227 -25.10 -8.70 17.28
N ALA A 228 -25.44 -7.59 17.91
CA ALA A 228 -24.45 -6.75 18.57
C ALA A 228 -23.85 -7.42 19.82
N GLY A 229 -22.65 -7.00 20.21
CA GLY A 229 -22.00 -7.39 21.47
C GLY A 229 -21.40 -8.81 21.49
N LEU A 230 -21.14 -9.39 20.32
CA LEU A 230 -20.41 -10.65 20.19
C LEU A 230 -18.92 -10.44 20.42
N SER A 231 -18.27 -11.40 21.07
CA SER A 231 -16.80 -11.56 21.02
C SER A 231 -16.34 -11.96 19.60
N GLY A 232 -15.06 -11.78 19.30
CA GLY A 232 -14.50 -12.20 18.01
C GLY A 232 -14.72 -13.69 17.71
N LEU A 233 -14.58 -14.56 18.71
CA LEU A 233 -14.80 -16.00 18.53
C LEU A 233 -16.28 -16.33 18.22
N GLU A 234 -17.22 -15.75 18.98
CA GLU A 234 -18.64 -15.92 18.73
C GLU A 234 -19.05 -15.39 17.35
N ALA A 235 -18.47 -14.29 16.92
CA ALA A 235 -18.67 -13.75 15.58
C ALA A 235 -18.15 -14.72 14.51
N MET A 236 -16.95 -15.30 14.67
CA MET A 236 -16.42 -16.31 13.76
C MET A 236 -17.31 -17.55 13.68
N ASP A 237 -17.82 -18.04 14.81
CA ASP A 237 -18.73 -19.20 14.86
C ASP A 237 -20.05 -18.91 14.13
N ARG A 238 -20.62 -17.72 14.33
CA ARG A 238 -21.85 -17.30 13.62
C ARG A 238 -21.63 -17.18 12.12
N ILE A 239 -20.50 -16.56 11.71
CA ILE A 239 -20.13 -16.45 10.29
C ILE A 239 -19.91 -17.85 9.71
N GLY A 240 -19.20 -18.72 10.40
CA GLY A 240 -18.96 -20.11 9.99
C GLY A 240 -20.25 -20.89 9.77
N GLY A 241 -21.21 -20.78 10.71
CA GLY A 241 -22.53 -21.37 10.57
C GLY A 241 -23.29 -20.86 9.35
N LYS A 242 -23.31 -19.53 9.13
CA LYS A 242 -24.03 -18.92 7.98
C LYS A 242 -23.42 -19.27 6.62
N MET A 243 -22.11 -19.44 6.53
CA MET A 243 -21.46 -19.81 5.27
C MET A 243 -21.27 -21.32 5.07
N GLY A 244 -21.76 -22.14 6.01
CA GLY A 244 -21.60 -23.59 5.95
C GLY A 244 -20.14 -24.04 6.09
N ALA A 245 -19.31 -23.28 6.81
CA ALA A 245 -17.93 -23.63 7.12
C ALA A 245 -17.86 -24.44 8.41
N ILE A 246 -18.46 -25.63 8.38
CA ILE A 246 -18.52 -26.57 9.50
C ILE A 246 -17.90 -27.92 9.08
N VAL A 247 -16.96 -28.41 9.88
CA VAL A 247 -16.29 -29.71 9.68
C VAL A 247 -16.34 -30.47 10.99
N GLY A 248 -16.91 -31.69 10.94
CA GLY A 248 -17.03 -32.53 12.14
C GLY A 248 -17.86 -31.94 13.29
N GLY A 249 -18.77 -31.01 12.99
CA GLY A 249 -19.58 -30.29 13.99
C GLY A 249 -18.91 -29.04 14.56
N TYR A 250 -17.71 -28.67 14.13
CA TYR A 250 -16.95 -27.51 14.57
C TYR A 250 -16.77 -26.53 13.43
N THR A 251 -16.60 -25.23 13.81
CA THR A 251 -16.31 -24.16 12.84
C THR A 251 -14.94 -24.38 12.18
N ASP A 252 -14.92 -24.33 10.85
CA ASP A 252 -13.69 -24.29 10.06
C ASP A 252 -13.14 -22.85 10.05
N TYR A 253 -12.31 -22.54 11.04
CA TYR A 253 -11.76 -21.19 11.23
C TYR A 253 -10.83 -20.77 10.09
N ASP A 254 -10.20 -21.67 9.36
CA ASP A 254 -9.40 -21.32 8.19
C ASP A 254 -10.28 -20.75 7.07
N ARG A 255 -11.41 -21.42 6.78
CA ARG A 255 -12.38 -20.93 5.79
C ARG A 255 -13.03 -19.62 6.20
N VAL A 256 -13.35 -19.45 7.49
CA VAL A 256 -13.91 -18.20 8.01
C VAL A 256 -12.89 -17.06 7.90
N SER A 257 -11.64 -17.29 8.32
CA SER A 257 -10.54 -16.32 8.24
C SER A 257 -10.26 -15.90 6.80
N ALA A 258 -10.14 -16.85 5.87
CA ALA A 258 -9.97 -16.57 4.45
C ALA A 258 -11.11 -15.69 3.90
N ARG A 259 -12.36 -15.96 4.29
CA ARG A 259 -13.53 -15.19 3.87
C ARG A 259 -13.50 -13.76 4.42
N LEU A 260 -13.19 -13.59 5.70
CA LEU A 260 -13.09 -12.27 6.34
C LEU A 260 -12.05 -11.39 5.66
N LEU A 261 -10.87 -11.95 5.43
CA LEU A 261 -9.77 -11.23 4.77
C LEU A 261 -10.09 -10.93 3.30
N ASP A 262 -10.68 -11.85 2.56
CA ASP A 262 -11.12 -11.60 1.17
C ASP A 262 -12.17 -10.48 1.10
N ASP A 263 -13.15 -10.48 1.99
CA ASP A 263 -14.19 -9.45 2.03
C ASP A 263 -13.60 -8.08 2.40
N PHE A 264 -12.62 -8.01 3.31
CA PHE A 264 -11.87 -6.79 3.61
C PHE A 264 -11.02 -6.31 2.42
N GLN A 265 -10.24 -7.19 1.83
CA GLN A 265 -9.35 -6.86 0.71
C GLN A 265 -10.12 -6.37 -0.52
N LYS A 266 -11.33 -6.89 -0.74
CA LYS A 266 -12.23 -6.51 -1.84
C LYS A 266 -13.17 -5.34 -1.51
N GLY A 267 -13.09 -4.77 -0.32
CA GLY A 267 -13.92 -3.64 0.11
C GLY A 267 -15.39 -3.99 0.39
N LYS A 268 -15.73 -5.27 0.55
CA LYS A 268 -17.10 -5.71 0.86
C LYS A 268 -17.53 -5.41 2.30
N LEU A 269 -16.56 -5.06 3.16
CA LEU A 269 -16.79 -4.56 4.51
C LEU A 269 -16.90 -3.01 4.53
N GLY A 270 -17.00 -2.36 3.36
CA GLY A 270 -16.99 -0.91 3.29
C GLY A 270 -15.58 -0.30 3.35
N ARG A 271 -15.52 1.01 3.66
CA ARG A 271 -14.29 1.80 3.69
C ARG A 271 -13.68 1.75 5.09
N ILE A 272 -12.60 1.02 5.25
CA ILE A 272 -11.95 0.73 6.54
C ILE A 272 -10.48 1.13 6.50
N SER A 273 -10.03 1.89 7.50
CA SER A 273 -8.61 2.19 7.74
C SER A 273 -8.17 1.61 9.08
N LEU A 274 -7.02 0.94 9.08
CA LEU A 274 -6.47 0.23 10.24
C LEU A 274 -5.57 1.12 11.12
N GLU A 275 -5.27 2.34 10.65
CA GLU A 275 -4.31 3.24 11.28
C GLU A 275 -4.85 4.66 11.36
N ASN A 276 -4.46 5.39 12.40
CA ASN A 276 -4.64 6.83 12.54
C ASN A 276 -3.27 7.54 12.56
N PRO A 277 -3.18 8.79 12.06
CA PRO A 277 -1.91 9.54 12.13
C PRO A 277 -1.45 9.81 13.56
N GLU A 278 -2.37 9.83 14.52
CA GLU A 278 -2.12 10.08 15.95
C GLU A 278 -1.49 8.90 16.68
N ASP A 279 -1.68 7.67 16.17
CA ASP A 279 -1.15 6.44 16.79
C ASP A 279 0.38 6.30 16.62
N LYS A 280 1.07 7.29 16.05
CA LYS A 280 2.52 7.25 15.77
C LYS A 280 3.42 7.35 16.99
N ASP A 281 2.91 7.81 18.11
CA ASP A 281 3.71 8.11 19.30
C ASP A 281 3.84 6.92 20.26
N GLU A 282 3.24 5.75 19.95
CA GLU A 282 3.27 4.56 20.81
C GLU A 282 4.12 3.38 20.27
N ALA A 283 4.95 3.58 19.23
CA ALA A 283 5.73 2.50 18.60
C ALA A 283 7.24 2.63 18.77
#